data_457f164524a1ae4ecbe5bf633ce066bb
#
_entry.id   457f164524a1ae4ecbe5bf633ce066bb
#
_cell.length_a   1.000
_cell.length_b   1.000
_cell.length_c   1.000
_cell.angle_alpha   90.00
_cell.angle_beta   90.00
_cell.angle_gamma   90.00
#
_symmetry.space_group_name_H-M   'P 1'
#
loop_
_entity.id
_entity.type
_entity.pdbx_description
1 polymer ?
#
loop_
_entity_poly.entity_id
_entity_poly.type
_entity_poly.pdbx_seq_one_letter_code
_entity_poly.pdbx_strand_id
1 'polypeptide(L)'
;MAQLIVVEVTNPDNVFSIAEKMKFKVLADSTSPLSGERSFSLELPGDIVVTVHGKPEEPVPGIDGELNAKGKRFALVVARFNAFITERLLQGALDALRRTGARNEDLTIMRVPGSFEIPSAARTLAETGKYDAIICIGCLLRGETAHYDVIVNEVARGIGQSAQETGVPHSLGVLTCNTLEQAIDRAGLKMGNKGFEAALAAVEMASLKKAVSSQPSAVSRKPGAQRRQASKRKR
;
A
#
# COMPACT_ATOMS: atom_id res chain seq x y z
N MET A 1 -44.45 -29.35 8.02
CA MET A 1 -44.56 -27.98 7.49
C MET A 1 -43.23 -27.27 7.76
N ALA A 2 -42.58 -26.78 6.74
CA ALA A 2 -41.32 -26.01 6.93
C ALA A 2 -41.62 -24.77 7.75
N GLN A 3 -40.78 -24.49 8.76
CA GLN A 3 -40.85 -23.28 9.56
C GLN A 3 -40.09 -22.15 8.83
N LEU A 4 -40.79 -21.08 8.50
CA LEU A 4 -40.17 -19.90 7.88
C LEU A 4 -39.78 -18.89 8.96
N ILE A 5 -38.51 -18.49 8.97
CA ILE A 5 -37.96 -17.41 9.81
C ILE A 5 -37.43 -16.32 8.90
N VAL A 6 -37.80 -15.07 9.15
CA VAL A 6 -37.30 -13.89 8.41
C VAL A 6 -36.42 -13.08 9.34
N VAL A 7 -35.21 -12.74 8.89
CA VAL A 7 -34.22 -12.01 9.67
C VAL A 7 -33.72 -10.82 8.85
N GLU A 8 -33.80 -9.65 9.44
CA GLU A 8 -33.16 -8.44 8.89
C GLU A 8 -31.76 -8.29 9.47
N VAL A 9 -30.79 -8.02 8.63
CA VAL A 9 -29.38 -7.88 9.01
C VAL A 9 -28.74 -6.63 8.38
N THR A 10 -27.77 -6.06 9.05
CA THR A 10 -27.01 -4.89 8.54
C THR A 10 -26.01 -5.26 7.44
N ASN A 11 -25.53 -6.51 7.41
CA ASN A 11 -24.57 -6.97 6.41
C ASN A 11 -24.96 -8.37 5.89
N PRO A 12 -25.86 -8.45 4.89
CA PRO A 12 -26.30 -9.72 4.32
C PRO A 12 -25.17 -10.48 3.61
N ASP A 13 -24.18 -9.79 3.02
CA ASP A 13 -23.06 -10.44 2.31
C ASP A 13 -22.16 -11.22 3.26
N ASN A 14 -21.93 -10.71 4.46
CA ASN A 14 -21.18 -11.44 5.49
C ASN A 14 -21.91 -12.70 5.93
N VAL A 15 -23.23 -12.64 6.15
CA VAL A 15 -24.04 -13.81 6.51
C VAL A 15 -24.04 -14.82 5.39
N PHE A 16 -24.15 -14.40 4.13
CA PHE A 16 -24.08 -15.26 2.96
C PHE A 16 -22.73 -15.99 2.88
N SER A 17 -21.62 -15.26 3.03
CA SER A 17 -20.26 -15.84 3.02
C SER A 17 -20.05 -16.89 4.13
N ILE A 18 -20.62 -16.66 5.32
CA ILE A 18 -20.59 -17.63 6.43
C ILE A 18 -21.41 -18.88 6.07
N ALA A 19 -22.61 -18.69 5.50
CA ALA A 19 -23.48 -19.77 5.09
C ALA A 19 -22.83 -20.67 4.02
N GLU A 20 -22.15 -20.09 3.03
CA GLU A 20 -21.38 -20.83 2.04
C GLU A 20 -20.24 -21.65 2.67
N LYS A 21 -19.48 -21.05 3.58
CA LYS A 21 -18.39 -21.74 4.31
C LYS A 21 -18.93 -22.93 5.13
N MET A 22 -20.10 -22.78 5.71
CA MET A 22 -20.78 -23.83 6.47
C MET A 22 -21.52 -24.83 5.58
N LYS A 23 -21.51 -24.63 4.24
CA LYS A 23 -22.18 -25.48 3.24
C LYS A 23 -23.68 -25.59 3.42
N PHE A 24 -24.35 -24.55 3.91
CA PHE A 24 -25.81 -24.48 3.92
C PHE A 24 -26.33 -24.37 2.49
N LYS A 25 -27.49 -25.01 2.25
CA LYS A 25 -28.12 -24.97 0.93
C LYS A 25 -28.84 -23.64 0.74
N VAL A 26 -28.42 -22.88 -0.28
CA VAL A 26 -29.08 -21.65 -0.69
C VAL A 26 -30.26 -22.02 -1.59
N LEU A 27 -31.47 -21.61 -1.21
CA LEU A 27 -32.71 -21.87 -1.95
C LEU A 27 -33.02 -20.73 -2.95
N ALA A 28 -32.72 -19.50 -2.56
CA ALA A 28 -32.92 -18.31 -3.39
C ALA A 28 -31.89 -17.23 -2.99
N ASP A 29 -31.46 -16.44 -3.96
CA ASP A 29 -30.61 -15.26 -3.76
C ASP A 29 -31.03 -14.19 -4.78
N SER A 30 -31.29 -12.99 -4.33
CA SER A 30 -31.72 -11.88 -5.16
C SER A 30 -31.26 -10.56 -4.59
N THR A 31 -30.96 -9.61 -5.47
CA THR A 31 -30.66 -8.22 -5.09
C THR A 31 -31.66 -7.29 -5.80
N SER A 32 -32.34 -6.45 -5.04
CA SER A 32 -33.27 -5.46 -5.58
C SER A 32 -32.51 -4.40 -6.38
N PRO A 33 -32.81 -4.20 -7.67
CA PRO A 33 -32.13 -3.19 -8.48
C PRO A 33 -32.49 -1.75 -8.09
N LEU A 34 -33.57 -1.54 -7.34
CA LEU A 34 -34.07 -0.22 -6.94
C LEU A 34 -33.54 0.20 -5.57
N SER A 35 -33.51 -0.71 -4.58
CA SER A 35 -33.09 -0.40 -3.21
C SER A 35 -31.67 -0.84 -2.89
N GLY A 36 -31.10 -1.75 -3.70
CA GLY A 36 -29.83 -2.42 -3.42
C GLY A 36 -29.92 -3.43 -2.28
N GLU A 37 -31.13 -3.74 -1.79
CA GLU A 37 -31.34 -4.76 -0.76
C GLU A 37 -31.06 -6.14 -1.32
N ARG A 38 -30.28 -6.92 -0.59
CA ARG A 38 -30.04 -8.35 -0.87
C ARG A 38 -30.94 -9.20 0.00
N SER A 39 -31.56 -10.19 -0.61
CA SER A 39 -32.38 -11.19 0.08
C SER A 39 -31.98 -12.59 -0.38
N PHE A 40 -31.72 -13.50 0.56
CA PHE A 40 -31.43 -14.89 0.26
C PHE A 40 -32.06 -15.80 1.29
N SER A 41 -32.38 -17.04 0.88
CA SER A 41 -32.98 -18.02 1.74
C SER A 41 -32.10 -19.25 1.88
N LEU A 42 -31.94 -19.73 3.11
CA LEU A 42 -31.12 -20.88 3.49
C LEU A 42 -32.01 -21.98 4.04
N GLU A 43 -31.72 -23.21 3.64
CA GLU A 43 -32.32 -24.41 4.25
C GLU A 43 -31.42 -24.88 5.40
N LEU A 44 -31.99 -24.93 6.60
CA LEU A 44 -31.34 -25.43 7.80
C LEU A 44 -31.88 -26.83 8.16
N PRO A 45 -31.15 -27.63 8.96
CA PRO A 45 -31.65 -28.92 9.45
C PRO A 45 -32.98 -28.78 10.19
N GLY A 46 -33.87 -29.74 10.00
CA GLY A 46 -35.21 -29.77 10.65
C GLY A 46 -36.30 -29.02 9.88
N ASP A 47 -36.21 -28.95 8.55
CA ASP A 47 -37.15 -28.27 7.66
C ASP A 47 -37.36 -26.78 8.01
N ILE A 48 -36.29 -26.12 8.45
CA ILE A 48 -36.30 -24.69 8.76
C ILE A 48 -35.78 -23.93 7.55
N VAL A 49 -36.52 -22.95 7.07
CA VAL A 49 -36.08 -22.01 6.04
C VAL A 49 -35.87 -20.65 6.69
N VAL A 50 -34.65 -20.14 6.61
CA VAL A 50 -34.31 -18.78 7.08
C VAL A 50 -34.14 -17.88 5.87
N THR A 51 -34.94 -16.84 5.79
CA THR A 51 -34.76 -15.75 4.82
C THR A 51 -34.06 -14.59 5.49
N VAL A 52 -32.90 -14.27 4.96
CA VAL A 52 -32.08 -13.13 5.41
C VAL A 52 -32.27 -12.01 4.40
N HIS A 53 -32.53 -10.81 4.87
CA HIS A 53 -32.58 -9.64 4.01
C HIS A 53 -31.90 -8.46 4.71
N GLY A 54 -31.39 -7.54 3.90
CA GLY A 54 -30.74 -6.33 4.39
C GLY A 54 -30.08 -5.57 3.24
N LYS A 55 -29.64 -4.36 3.53
CA LYS A 55 -28.87 -3.57 2.60
C LYS A 55 -27.38 -3.84 2.84
N PRO A 56 -26.61 -4.23 1.80
CA PRO A 56 -25.17 -4.36 1.94
C PRO A 56 -24.56 -3.04 2.45
N GLU A 57 -23.62 -3.16 3.35
CA GLU A 57 -22.86 -2.00 3.82
C GLU A 57 -22.08 -1.41 2.64
N GLU A 58 -22.30 -0.14 2.33
CA GLU A 58 -21.50 0.49 1.27
C GLU A 58 -20.03 0.46 1.69
N PRO A 59 -19.13 -0.06 0.84
CA PRO A 59 -17.72 -0.12 1.19
C PRO A 59 -17.20 1.28 1.46
N VAL A 60 -16.51 1.45 2.58
CA VAL A 60 -15.84 2.72 2.88
C VAL A 60 -14.82 2.98 1.75
N PRO A 61 -14.91 4.11 1.05
CA PRO A 61 -13.98 4.40 -0.03
C PRO A 61 -12.55 4.51 0.52
N GLY A 62 -11.67 3.64 0.02
CA GLY A 62 -10.25 3.65 0.32
C GLY A 62 -9.44 4.39 -0.75
N ILE A 63 -8.22 4.77 -0.40
CA ILE A 63 -7.23 5.28 -1.34
C ILE A 63 -6.01 4.36 -1.27
N ASP A 64 -5.74 3.66 -2.35
CA ASP A 64 -4.61 2.76 -2.46
C ASP A 64 -3.59 3.31 -3.44
N GLY A 65 -2.31 3.00 -3.19
CA GLY A 65 -1.23 3.25 -4.13
C GLY A 65 -1.17 2.14 -5.18
N GLU A 66 -0.83 2.49 -6.40
CA GLU A 66 -0.62 1.54 -7.49
C GLU A 66 0.86 1.22 -7.66
N LEU A 67 1.19 -0.02 -8.02
CA LEU A 67 2.53 -0.43 -8.42
C LEU A 67 2.83 -0.03 -9.88
N ASN A 68 2.72 1.26 -10.16
CA ASN A 68 2.94 1.85 -11.47
C ASN A 68 3.95 2.99 -11.39
N ALA A 69 5.16 2.74 -11.88
CA ALA A 69 6.26 3.70 -11.90
C ALA A 69 6.33 4.57 -13.16
N LYS A 70 5.45 4.32 -14.15
CA LYS A 70 5.47 5.03 -15.43
C LYS A 70 5.32 6.55 -15.26
N GLY A 71 6.29 7.30 -15.81
CA GLY A 71 6.30 8.77 -15.74
C GLY A 71 6.61 9.34 -14.36
N LYS A 72 7.11 8.53 -13.42
CA LYS A 72 7.60 8.94 -12.12
C LYS A 72 9.13 8.85 -12.07
N ARG A 73 9.76 9.73 -11.32
CA ARG A 73 11.22 9.81 -11.16
C ARG A 73 11.65 9.38 -9.78
N PHE A 74 12.67 8.52 -9.73
CA PHE A 74 13.19 7.96 -8.49
C PHE A 74 14.69 8.22 -8.34
N ALA A 75 15.10 8.54 -7.12
CA ALA A 75 16.52 8.55 -6.77
C ALA A 75 16.83 7.40 -5.81
N LEU A 76 17.97 6.76 -6.05
CA LEU A 76 18.47 5.66 -5.22
C LEU A 76 19.76 6.17 -4.54
N VAL A 77 19.74 6.25 -3.22
CA VAL A 77 20.92 6.59 -2.41
C VAL A 77 21.55 5.30 -1.93
N VAL A 78 22.80 5.03 -2.35
CA VAL A 78 23.44 3.72 -2.18
C VAL A 78 24.76 3.87 -1.43
N ALA A 79 24.88 3.21 -0.27
CA ALA A 79 26.13 3.16 0.47
C ALA A 79 27.17 2.30 -0.25
N ARG A 80 28.43 2.82 -0.34
CA ARG A 80 29.57 2.05 -0.90
C ARG A 80 30.11 1.01 0.09
N PHE A 81 30.01 1.30 1.40
CA PHE A 81 30.42 0.33 2.39
C PHE A 81 29.53 -0.94 2.31
N ASN A 82 30.13 -2.12 2.48
CA ASN A 82 29.50 -3.42 2.25
C ASN A 82 28.98 -3.61 0.81
N ALA A 83 29.77 -3.18 -0.20
CA ALA A 83 29.38 -3.17 -1.61
C ALA A 83 28.90 -4.53 -2.13
N PHE A 84 29.45 -5.66 -1.64
CA PHE A 84 29.00 -6.99 -2.00
C PHE A 84 27.48 -7.20 -1.75
N ILE A 85 26.95 -6.57 -0.72
CA ILE A 85 25.51 -6.61 -0.36
C ILE A 85 24.76 -5.47 -1.05
N THR A 86 25.26 -4.22 -0.95
CA THR A 86 24.52 -3.05 -1.42
C THR A 86 24.34 -3.03 -2.94
N GLU A 87 25.28 -3.56 -3.72
CA GLU A 87 25.11 -3.73 -5.17
C GLU A 87 24.02 -4.74 -5.52
N ARG A 88 23.87 -5.82 -4.76
CA ARG A 88 22.80 -6.79 -4.94
C ARG A 88 21.43 -6.19 -4.62
N LEU A 89 21.35 -5.39 -3.55
CA LEU A 89 20.14 -4.65 -3.21
C LEU A 89 19.79 -3.63 -4.30
N LEU A 90 20.77 -2.91 -4.82
CA LEU A 90 20.59 -1.97 -5.93
C LEU A 90 20.05 -2.67 -7.18
N GLN A 91 20.63 -3.82 -7.56
CA GLN A 91 20.15 -4.60 -8.70
C GLN A 91 18.69 -5.02 -8.51
N GLY A 92 18.31 -5.48 -7.31
CA GLY A 92 16.92 -5.80 -6.99
C GLY A 92 15.99 -4.59 -7.09
N ALA A 93 16.42 -3.43 -6.58
CA ALA A 93 15.64 -2.20 -6.68
C ALA A 93 15.43 -1.76 -8.13
N LEU A 94 16.48 -1.80 -8.96
CA LEU A 94 16.39 -1.48 -10.39
C LEU A 94 15.48 -2.46 -11.16
N ASP A 95 15.52 -3.75 -10.82
CA ASP A 95 14.61 -4.75 -11.41
C ASP A 95 13.13 -4.44 -11.07
N ALA A 96 12.83 -4.14 -9.80
CA ALA A 96 11.47 -3.76 -9.37
C ALA A 96 10.97 -2.50 -10.09
N LEU A 97 11.81 -1.47 -10.18
CA LEU A 97 11.45 -0.22 -10.87
C LEU A 97 11.16 -0.44 -12.35
N ARG A 98 11.99 -1.24 -13.05
CA ARG A 98 11.76 -1.57 -14.47
C ARG A 98 10.49 -2.39 -14.67
N ARG A 99 10.25 -3.40 -13.84
CA ARG A 99 9.04 -4.22 -13.90
C ARG A 99 7.77 -3.42 -13.66
N THR A 100 7.84 -2.36 -12.86
CA THR A 100 6.72 -1.45 -12.61
C THR A 100 6.60 -0.31 -13.63
N GLY A 101 7.49 -0.26 -14.63
CA GLY A 101 7.39 0.66 -15.79
C GLY A 101 8.26 1.91 -15.72
N ALA A 102 9.23 1.99 -14.78
CA ALA A 102 10.20 3.08 -14.78
C ALA A 102 11.19 2.94 -15.94
N ARG A 103 11.55 4.05 -16.57
CA ARG A 103 12.59 4.11 -17.60
C ARG A 103 13.94 4.46 -16.95
N ASN A 104 15.05 4.03 -17.55
CA ASN A 104 16.37 4.32 -17.01
C ASN A 104 16.66 5.84 -16.90
N GLU A 105 16.12 6.66 -17.79
CA GLU A 105 16.25 8.12 -17.79
C GLU A 105 15.52 8.80 -16.60
N ASP A 106 14.56 8.09 -16.00
CA ASP A 106 13.80 8.55 -14.84
C ASP A 106 14.46 8.14 -13.50
N LEU A 107 15.60 7.45 -13.56
CA LEU A 107 16.32 6.93 -12.41
C LEU A 107 17.65 7.65 -12.20
N THR A 108 17.92 8.03 -10.95
CA THR A 108 19.20 8.61 -10.55
C THR A 108 19.80 7.80 -9.41
N ILE A 109 21.07 7.43 -9.54
CA ILE A 109 21.82 6.73 -8.49
C ILE A 109 22.84 7.69 -7.90
N MET A 110 22.74 7.93 -6.58
CA MET A 110 23.73 8.68 -5.80
C MET A 110 24.46 7.73 -4.87
N ARG A 111 25.79 7.69 -4.96
CA ARG A 111 26.61 6.84 -4.10
C ARG A 111 27.22 7.64 -2.96
N VAL A 112 27.02 7.16 -1.74
CA VAL A 112 27.54 7.75 -0.51
C VAL A 112 28.58 6.82 0.14
N PRO A 113 29.48 7.33 1.01
CA PRO A 113 30.51 6.53 1.64
C PRO A 113 29.95 5.35 2.46
N GLY A 114 29.02 5.60 3.36
CA GLY A 114 28.44 4.60 4.25
C GLY A 114 26.93 4.82 4.46
N SER A 115 26.32 4.01 5.31
CA SER A 115 24.89 4.12 5.61
C SER A 115 24.58 5.39 6.41
N PHE A 116 25.51 5.91 7.20
CA PHE A 116 25.31 7.11 7.99
C PHE A 116 25.06 8.37 7.14
N GLU A 117 25.62 8.44 5.94
CA GLU A 117 25.45 9.55 5.00
C GLU A 117 24.13 9.47 4.19
N ILE A 118 23.43 8.34 4.22
CA ILE A 118 22.20 8.16 3.45
C ILE A 118 21.13 9.21 3.80
N PRO A 119 20.80 9.51 5.07
CA PRO A 119 19.74 10.45 5.39
C PRO A 119 19.99 11.85 4.84
N SER A 120 21.22 12.34 4.96
CA SER A 120 21.62 13.67 4.46
C SER A 120 21.54 13.75 2.93
N ALA A 121 22.04 12.73 2.23
CA ALA A 121 21.97 12.65 0.78
C ALA A 121 20.53 12.52 0.26
N ALA A 122 19.72 11.70 0.94
CA ALA A 122 18.31 11.54 0.61
C ALA A 122 17.53 12.85 0.76
N ARG A 123 17.77 13.59 1.84
CA ARG A 123 17.20 14.92 2.05
C ARG A 123 17.58 15.90 0.94
N THR A 124 18.87 15.97 0.62
CA THR A 124 19.35 16.85 -0.45
C THR A 124 18.66 16.58 -1.79
N LEU A 125 18.47 15.29 -2.14
CA LEU A 125 17.77 14.91 -3.37
C LEU A 125 16.27 15.25 -3.30
N ALA A 126 15.62 15.00 -2.17
CA ALA A 126 14.21 15.31 -1.99
C ALA A 126 13.92 16.81 -2.09
N GLU A 127 14.75 17.66 -1.51
CA GLU A 127 14.64 19.13 -1.55
C GLU A 127 14.80 19.72 -2.97
N THR A 128 15.37 18.95 -3.93
CA THR A 128 15.40 19.39 -5.34
C THR A 128 14.02 19.43 -6.00
N GLY A 129 13.02 18.77 -5.43
CA GLY A 129 11.67 18.63 -6.01
C GLY A 129 11.62 17.83 -7.32
N LYS A 130 12.71 17.14 -7.69
CA LYS A 130 12.81 16.44 -8.97
C LYS A 130 12.33 14.98 -8.92
N TYR A 131 12.14 14.43 -7.73
CA TYR A 131 11.86 13.00 -7.54
C TYR A 131 10.53 12.77 -6.83
N ASP A 132 9.81 11.75 -7.27
CA ASP A 132 8.55 11.34 -6.67
C ASP A 132 8.74 10.47 -5.42
N ALA A 133 9.87 9.76 -5.33
CA ALA A 133 10.31 9.07 -4.12
C ALA A 133 11.83 8.82 -4.11
N ILE A 134 12.39 8.60 -2.91
CA ILE A 134 13.79 8.28 -2.67
C ILE A 134 13.91 6.86 -2.13
N ILE A 135 14.83 6.06 -2.65
CA ILE A 135 15.10 4.68 -2.20
C ILE A 135 16.46 4.68 -1.51
N CYS A 136 16.48 4.34 -0.23
CA CYS A 136 17.69 4.34 0.60
C CYS A 136 18.24 2.92 0.70
N ILE A 137 19.45 2.67 0.17
CA ILE A 137 20.08 1.35 0.10
C ILE A 137 21.38 1.34 0.89
N GLY A 138 21.48 0.45 1.86
CA GLY A 138 22.64 0.28 2.71
C GLY A 138 22.69 -1.10 3.36
N CYS A 139 23.78 -1.37 4.07
CA CYS A 139 23.92 -2.58 4.86
C CYS A 139 24.77 -2.30 6.10
N LEU A 140 24.20 -2.52 7.26
CA LEU A 140 24.85 -2.44 8.58
C LEU A 140 24.97 -3.85 9.14
N LEU A 141 26.20 -4.25 9.44
CA LEU A 141 26.52 -5.52 10.11
C LEU A 141 26.98 -5.24 11.51
N ARG A 142 26.46 -6.00 12.46
CA ARG A 142 26.82 -5.87 13.88
C ARG A 142 28.28 -6.27 14.07
N GLY A 143 29.05 -5.36 14.62
CA GLY A 143 30.40 -5.60 15.10
C GLY A 143 30.42 -5.81 16.63
N GLU A 144 31.63 -5.81 17.19
CA GLU A 144 31.87 -6.06 18.62
C GLU A 144 31.56 -4.86 19.52
N THR A 145 31.40 -3.67 18.94
CA THR A 145 31.20 -2.41 19.69
C THR A 145 29.77 -1.91 19.59
N ALA A 146 29.38 -1.00 20.51
CA ALA A 146 28.07 -0.32 20.49
C ALA A 146 27.88 0.62 19.28
N HIS A 147 28.89 0.80 18.45
CA HIS A 147 28.81 1.65 17.25
C HIS A 147 27.67 1.29 16.32
N TYR A 148 27.40 -0.01 16.15
CA TYR A 148 26.28 -0.51 15.33
C TYR A 148 24.92 0.06 15.80
N ASP A 149 24.64 0.00 17.10
CA ASP A 149 23.33 0.42 17.63
C ASP A 149 23.11 1.93 17.47
N VAL A 150 24.18 2.73 17.60
CA VAL A 150 24.13 4.18 17.35
C VAL A 150 23.81 4.45 15.88
N ILE A 151 24.54 3.82 14.95
CA ILE A 151 24.37 4.08 13.52
C ILE A 151 23.00 3.60 13.01
N VAL A 152 22.54 2.42 13.44
CA VAL A 152 21.23 1.87 13.02
C VAL A 152 20.10 2.83 13.38
N ASN A 153 20.08 3.30 14.63
CA ASN A 153 19.03 4.21 15.10
C ASN A 153 19.05 5.54 14.36
N GLU A 154 20.21 6.14 14.18
CA GLU A 154 20.36 7.44 13.52
C GLU A 154 20.02 7.37 12.04
N VAL A 155 20.41 6.30 11.34
CA VAL A 155 20.07 6.11 9.91
C VAL A 155 18.58 5.97 9.72
N ALA A 156 17.92 5.09 10.49
CA ALA A 156 16.48 4.86 10.37
C ALA A 156 15.68 6.13 10.72
N ARG A 157 16.03 6.78 11.84
CA ARG A 157 15.42 8.04 12.28
C ARG A 157 15.60 9.15 11.24
N GLY A 158 16.82 9.32 10.74
CA GLY A 158 17.13 10.39 9.78
C GLY A 158 16.43 10.22 8.43
N ILE A 159 16.30 8.99 7.92
CA ILE A 159 15.52 8.70 6.70
C ILE A 159 14.04 9.03 6.92
N GLY A 160 13.44 8.58 8.03
CA GLY A 160 12.05 8.87 8.38
C GLY A 160 11.78 10.37 8.56
N GLN A 161 12.67 11.07 9.26
CA GLN A 161 12.59 12.52 9.47
C GLN A 161 12.65 13.27 8.14
N SER A 162 13.62 12.92 7.26
CA SER A 162 13.72 13.52 5.93
C SER A 162 12.45 13.37 5.11
N ALA A 163 11.84 12.17 5.12
CA ALA A 163 10.59 11.92 4.43
C ALA A 163 9.44 12.81 4.95
N GLN A 164 9.31 12.94 6.28
CA GLN A 164 8.26 13.75 6.90
C GLN A 164 8.45 15.25 6.64
N GLU A 165 9.67 15.76 6.76
CA GLU A 165 9.95 17.18 6.58
C GLU A 165 9.88 17.64 5.12
N THR A 166 10.29 16.80 4.17
CA THR A 166 10.26 17.12 2.73
C THR A 166 8.93 16.76 2.07
N GLY A 167 8.12 15.89 2.71
CA GLY A 167 6.92 15.34 2.13
C GLY A 167 7.17 14.44 0.90
N VAL A 168 8.43 14.10 0.59
CA VAL A 168 8.79 13.13 -0.45
C VAL A 168 8.91 11.75 0.19
N PRO A 169 8.24 10.72 -0.29
CA PRO A 169 8.36 9.36 0.24
C PRO A 169 9.80 8.86 0.20
N HIS A 170 10.28 8.29 1.30
CA HIS A 170 11.56 7.59 1.38
C HIS A 170 11.30 6.14 1.75
N SER A 171 11.88 5.21 1.01
CA SER A 171 11.80 3.79 1.34
C SER A 171 13.08 3.27 1.95
N LEU A 172 12.94 2.35 2.93
CA LEU A 172 14.05 1.80 3.71
C LEU A 172 14.52 0.47 3.13
N GLY A 173 15.57 0.51 2.32
CA GLY A 173 16.32 -0.64 1.82
C GLY A 173 17.66 -0.83 2.55
N VAL A 174 17.79 -0.32 3.77
CA VAL A 174 18.99 -0.47 4.60
C VAL A 174 18.85 -1.72 5.45
N LEU A 175 19.72 -2.69 5.23
CA LEU A 175 19.78 -3.90 6.04
C LEU A 175 20.46 -3.63 7.39
N THR A 176 19.90 -4.19 8.45
CA THR A 176 20.44 -4.18 9.82
C THR A 176 20.54 -5.63 10.29
N CYS A 177 21.71 -6.23 10.15
CA CYS A 177 21.92 -7.65 10.36
C CYS A 177 22.96 -7.92 11.45
N ASN A 178 22.77 -9.00 12.19
CA ASN A 178 23.75 -9.44 13.17
C ASN A 178 24.89 -10.21 12.51
N THR A 179 24.64 -10.89 11.38
CA THR A 179 25.63 -11.69 10.68
C THR A 179 25.64 -11.42 9.18
N LEU A 180 26.72 -11.78 8.51
CA LEU A 180 26.87 -11.65 7.07
C LEU A 180 25.86 -12.55 6.34
N GLU A 181 25.59 -13.75 6.84
CA GLU A 181 24.64 -14.70 6.28
C GLU A 181 23.23 -14.11 6.21
N GLN A 182 22.83 -13.42 7.29
CA GLN A 182 21.54 -12.70 7.31
C GLN A 182 21.46 -11.62 6.23
N ALA A 183 22.55 -10.90 5.99
CA ALA A 183 22.60 -9.88 4.96
C ALA A 183 22.54 -10.49 3.55
N ILE A 184 23.26 -11.58 3.32
CA ILE A 184 23.27 -12.32 2.04
C ILE A 184 21.86 -12.85 1.73
N ASP A 185 21.20 -13.48 2.71
CA ASP A 185 19.83 -14.01 2.54
C ASP A 185 18.83 -12.95 2.12
N ARG A 186 18.97 -11.72 2.63
CA ARG A 186 18.08 -10.59 2.32
C ARG A 186 18.50 -9.78 1.10
N ALA A 187 19.65 -10.10 0.52
CA ALA A 187 20.16 -9.46 -0.69
C ALA A 187 19.89 -10.27 -1.98
N GLY A 188 18.98 -11.23 -1.93
CA GLY A 188 18.54 -11.97 -3.12
C GLY A 188 18.75 -13.48 -3.06
N LEU A 189 18.96 -14.04 -1.86
CA LEU A 189 18.91 -15.48 -1.64
C LEU A 189 17.54 -15.92 -1.09
N LYS A 190 17.55 -16.75 -0.04
CA LYS A 190 16.37 -17.45 0.51
C LYS A 190 15.24 -16.51 0.97
N MET A 191 15.59 -15.32 1.49
CA MET A 191 14.64 -14.36 2.07
C MET A 191 14.28 -13.20 1.12
N GLY A 192 14.43 -13.39 -0.19
CA GLY A 192 14.15 -12.36 -1.18
C GLY A 192 15.18 -11.24 -1.22
N ASN A 193 14.83 -10.10 -1.81
CA ASN A 193 15.74 -8.95 -1.96
C ASN A 193 15.08 -7.69 -1.38
N LYS A 194 15.62 -7.18 -0.28
CA LYS A 194 15.08 -5.99 0.41
C LYS A 194 15.22 -4.69 -0.40
N GLY A 195 16.12 -4.62 -1.36
CA GLY A 195 16.16 -3.52 -2.32
C GLY A 195 14.97 -3.55 -3.27
N PHE A 196 14.58 -4.75 -3.75
CA PHE A 196 13.38 -4.95 -4.57
C PHE A 196 12.11 -4.51 -3.81
N GLU A 197 11.95 -4.97 -2.57
CA GLU A 197 10.80 -4.62 -1.73
C GLU A 197 10.75 -3.11 -1.42
N ALA A 198 11.90 -2.49 -1.13
CA ALA A 198 11.98 -1.05 -0.90
C ALA A 198 11.60 -0.25 -2.16
N ALA A 199 11.97 -0.73 -3.34
CA ALA A 199 11.59 -0.08 -4.59
C ALA A 199 10.08 -0.19 -4.86
N LEU A 200 9.44 -1.33 -4.60
CA LEU A 200 7.99 -1.47 -4.70
C LEU A 200 7.28 -0.51 -3.73
N ALA A 201 7.72 -0.44 -2.48
CA ALA A 201 7.16 0.50 -1.50
C ALA A 201 7.31 1.97 -1.95
N ALA A 202 8.44 2.33 -2.57
CA ALA A 202 8.64 3.67 -3.12
C ALA A 202 7.66 3.98 -4.26
N VAL A 203 7.42 3.02 -5.16
CA VAL A 203 6.48 3.15 -6.28
C VAL A 203 5.05 3.34 -5.77
N GLU A 204 4.63 2.51 -4.83
CA GLU A 204 3.30 2.56 -4.21
C GLU A 204 3.08 3.89 -3.49
N MET A 205 4.03 4.33 -2.65
CA MET A 205 3.94 5.59 -1.92
C MET A 205 3.97 6.83 -2.83
N ALA A 206 4.75 6.82 -3.92
CA ALA A 206 4.73 7.88 -4.93
C ALA A 206 3.36 7.96 -5.63
N SER A 207 2.75 6.81 -5.92
CA SER A 207 1.42 6.71 -6.51
C SER A 207 0.33 7.18 -5.55
N LEU A 208 0.38 6.73 -4.29
CA LEU A 208 -0.54 7.12 -3.23
C LEU A 208 -0.53 8.64 -2.98
N LYS A 209 0.66 9.25 -2.87
CA LYS A 209 0.80 10.70 -2.73
C LYS A 209 0.11 11.45 -3.86
N LYS A 210 0.29 10.99 -5.11
CA LYS A 210 -0.37 11.59 -6.27
C LYS A 210 -1.89 11.41 -6.23
N ALA A 211 -2.38 10.21 -5.86
CA ALA A 211 -3.80 9.93 -5.72
C ALA A 211 -4.46 10.84 -4.68
N VAL A 212 -3.84 11.02 -3.51
CA VAL A 212 -4.32 11.94 -2.46
C VAL A 212 -4.34 13.38 -2.95
N SER A 213 -3.28 13.83 -3.64
CA SER A 213 -3.18 15.21 -4.15
C SER A 213 -4.18 15.51 -5.27
N SER A 214 -4.64 14.50 -6.01
CA SER A 214 -5.59 14.65 -7.12
C SER A 214 -7.05 14.60 -6.69
N GLN A 215 -7.34 14.26 -5.42
CA GLN A 215 -8.72 14.29 -4.91
C GLN A 215 -9.23 15.73 -4.83
N PRO A 216 -10.48 16.01 -5.30
CA PRO A 216 -11.11 17.31 -5.08
C PRO A 216 -11.22 17.56 -3.59
N SER A 217 -10.75 18.73 -3.13
CA SER A 217 -10.90 19.11 -1.72
C SER A 217 -12.36 19.01 -1.31
N ALA A 218 -12.64 18.37 -0.16
CA ALA A 218 -13.99 18.18 0.37
C ALA A 218 -14.78 19.51 0.56
N VAL A 219 -14.09 20.64 0.49
CA VAL A 219 -14.66 22.00 0.62
C VAL A 219 -15.43 22.44 -0.64
N SER A 220 -15.30 21.78 -1.78
CA SER A 220 -16.01 22.17 -3.02
C SER A 220 -17.35 21.45 -3.25
N ARG A 221 -17.80 20.58 -2.36
CA ARG A 221 -19.17 20.04 -2.41
C ARG A 221 -20.14 21.09 -1.90
N LYS A 222 -20.55 22.03 -2.77
CA LYS A 222 -21.71 22.88 -2.49
C LYS A 222 -22.93 21.97 -2.27
N PRO A 223 -23.60 21.99 -1.10
CA PRO A 223 -24.88 21.34 -0.92
C PRO A 223 -25.92 22.19 -1.64
N GLY A 224 -26.39 21.83 -2.82
CA GLY A 224 -27.46 22.61 -3.44
C GLY A 224 -27.61 22.50 -4.95
N ALA A 225 -27.81 21.31 -5.50
CA ALA A 225 -28.30 21.18 -6.86
C ALA A 225 -29.29 20.01 -7.05
N GLN A 226 -30.07 19.72 -6.03
CA GLN A 226 -31.22 18.80 -6.15
C GLN A 226 -32.46 19.35 -5.50
N ARG A 227 -33.01 20.47 -6.03
CA ARG A 227 -34.39 20.89 -5.79
C ARG A 227 -34.81 21.96 -6.78
N ARG A 228 -34.91 21.66 -8.07
CA ARG A 228 -35.73 22.45 -9.02
C ARG A 228 -36.07 21.67 -10.29
N GLN A 229 -36.80 20.55 -10.15
CA GLN A 229 -37.56 19.98 -11.27
C GLN A 229 -38.80 19.23 -10.77
N ALA A 230 -39.64 19.90 -10.02
CA ALA A 230 -40.98 19.40 -9.71
C ALA A 230 -41.94 20.57 -9.50
N SER A 231 -42.09 21.44 -10.47
CA SER A 231 -43.24 22.34 -10.50
C SER A 231 -43.38 23.09 -11.84
N LYS A 232 -43.60 22.34 -12.93
CA LYS A 232 -44.16 22.89 -14.17
C LYS A 232 -44.93 21.79 -14.92
N ARG A 233 -46.00 21.31 -14.31
CA ARG A 233 -47.11 20.65 -15.00
C ARG A 233 -48.36 20.89 -14.21
N LYS A 234 -48.95 22.10 -14.39
CA LYS A 234 -50.38 22.38 -14.23
C LYS A 234 -50.60 23.85 -14.66
N ARG A 235 -50.87 24.03 -15.93
CA ARG A 235 -51.91 24.94 -16.47
C ARG A 235 -52.02 24.68 -17.95
#